data_dc91163ba52e81b2bd3f4345586478cc
#
_entry.id   dc91163ba52e81b2bd3f4345586478cc
#
_cell.length_a   1.000
_cell.length_b   1.000
_cell.length_c   1.000
_cell.angle_alpha   90.00
_cell.angle_beta   90.00
_cell.angle_gamma   90.00
#
_symmetry.space_group_name_H-M   'P 1'
#
loop_
_entity.id
_entity.type
_entity.pdbx_description
1 polymer ?
#
loop_
_entity_poly.entity_id
_entity_poly.type
_entity_poly.pdbx_seq_one_letter_code
_entity_poly.pdbx_strand_id
1 'polypeptide(L)'
;MNYISFEYSYLILLLIPIIYCLYRCKEHLKPKFFVHLQYMSAKKSLLKLEWIIKVLIFIFLCIALASPIVIDRLNPLNRHGKDIVLAIDASGSMNSSGFDNEDEFSDGERLSRFEITKKIAHNFILKRVSDNVGVVLYGDFAFIASPITYEKNIVTDMLSYLSQGMAGQNTAIGEAIAISVRAFKHSNAKTKIIILLTDGEHNSGDISPKDAVKLAKAQNIKIYTIGMGKKGEFDEALLKEIAKDSNGKFFTATSASELQKVYAEIDSLESSKIKSREYVLKDYYYAIFLILALLLLSFLLFRELKR
;
A
#
# COMPACT_ATOMS: atom_id res chain seq x y z
N MET A 1 11.91 0.39 -8.26
CA MET A 1 12.43 1.17 -9.41
C MET A 1 11.58 2.42 -9.53
N ASN A 2 12.16 3.58 -9.30
CA ASN A 2 11.47 4.86 -9.43
C ASN A 2 11.33 5.18 -10.92
N TYR A 3 10.11 5.29 -11.41
CA TYR A 3 9.85 5.68 -12.79
C TYR A 3 9.61 7.17 -12.86
N ILE A 4 10.38 7.86 -13.73
CA ILE A 4 10.12 9.24 -14.08
C ILE A 4 8.97 9.26 -15.08
N SER A 5 7.90 9.97 -14.76
CA SER A 5 6.78 10.22 -15.66
C SER A 5 6.54 11.72 -15.81
N PHE A 6 5.84 12.13 -16.85
CA PHE A 6 5.48 13.53 -17.07
C PHE A 6 3.99 13.70 -16.82
N GLU A 7 3.60 14.64 -15.97
CA GLU A 7 2.19 14.91 -15.66
C GLU A 7 1.43 15.45 -16.88
N TYR A 8 2.10 16.30 -17.65
CA TYR A 8 1.54 16.91 -18.87
C TYR A 8 2.39 16.56 -20.09
N SER A 9 2.54 15.26 -20.37
CA SER A 9 3.38 14.76 -21.49
C SER A 9 3.04 15.36 -22.85
N TYR A 10 1.78 15.75 -23.08
CA TYR A 10 1.34 16.39 -24.32
C TYR A 10 1.98 17.78 -24.55
N LEU A 11 2.46 18.47 -23.50
CA LEU A 11 3.14 19.76 -23.65
C LEU A 11 4.54 19.63 -24.29
N ILE A 12 5.12 18.44 -24.26
CA ILE A 12 6.38 18.17 -24.99
C ILE A 12 6.18 18.33 -26.51
N LEU A 13 4.96 18.11 -27.01
CA LEU A 13 4.62 18.32 -28.43
C LEU A 13 4.80 19.79 -28.87
N LEU A 14 4.79 20.76 -27.94
CA LEU A 14 5.09 22.17 -28.26
C LEU A 14 6.51 22.38 -28.76
N LEU A 15 7.43 21.44 -28.56
CA LEU A 15 8.78 21.49 -29.14
C LEU A 15 8.73 21.38 -30.68
N ILE A 16 7.76 20.67 -31.26
CA ILE A 16 7.69 20.41 -32.72
C ILE A 16 7.49 21.70 -33.53
N PRO A 17 6.43 22.54 -33.28
CA PRO A 17 6.22 23.75 -34.04
C PRO A 17 7.35 24.78 -33.87
N ILE A 18 8.03 24.73 -32.73
CA ILE A 18 9.11 25.65 -32.42
C ILE A 18 10.39 25.24 -33.13
N ILE A 19 10.74 23.96 -33.13
CA ILE A 19 11.85 23.43 -33.94
C ILE A 19 11.61 23.77 -35.43
N TYR A 20 10.38 23.61 -35.89
CA TYR A 20 9.97 23.98 -37.26
C TYR A 20 10.12 25.50 -37.49
N CYS A 21 9.68 26.35 -36.56
CA CYS A 21 9.82 27.80 -36.67
C CYS A 21 11.29 28.23 -36.64
N LEU A 22 12.11 27.66 -35.77
CA LEU A 22 13.56 27.88 -35.71
C LEU A 22 14.27 27.47 -37.01
N TYR A 23 13.84 26.36 -37.62
CA TYR A 23 14.37 25.91 -38.91
C TYR A 23 14.00 26.88 -40.02
N ARG A 24 12.76 27.33 -40.10
CA ARG A 24 12.26 28.22 -41.16
C ARG A 24 12.72 29.67 -40.99
N CYS A 25 12.86 30.20 -39.79
CA CYS A 25 13.40 31.53 -39.54
C CYS A 25 14.87 31.68 -39.99
N LYS A 26 15.61 30.58 -40.06
CA LYS A 26 16.99 30.58 -40.58
C LYS A 26 17.03 30.85 -42.08
N GLU A 27 15.99 30.50 -42.83
CA GLU A 27 15.91 30.69 -44.30
C GLU A 27 15.46 32.10 -44.72
N HIS A 28 14.82 32.86 -43.81
CA HIS A 28 14.26 34.18 -44.14
C HIS A 28 15.12 35.40 -43.75
N LEU A 29 16.30 35.20 -43.13
CA LEU A 29 17.24 36.28 -42.93
C LEU A 29 17.92 36.66 -44.26
N LYS A 30 17.21 37.46 -45.09
CA LYS A 30 17.83 38.06 -46.25
C LYS A 30 18.98 38.95 -45.82
N PRO A 31 20.21 38.76 -46.35
CA PRO A 31 21.34 39.62 -46.01
C PRO A 31 21.02 41.06 -46.43
N LYS A 32 20.89 41.95 -45.47
CA LYS A 32 20.87 43.39 -45.75
C LYS A 32 22.30 43.85 -45.91
N PHE A 33 22.69 44.29 -47.09
CA PHE A 33 24.00 44.87 -47.36
C PHE A 33 24.06 46.29 -46.78
N PHE A 34 24.93 46.52 -45.79
CA PHE A 34 25.30 47.81 -45.30
C PHE A 34 26.76 48.08 -45.76
N VAL A 35 26.97 49.15 -46.52
CA VAL A 35 28.24 49.49 -47.20
C VAL A 35 29.41 49.72 -46.22
N HIS A 36 29.17 50.03 -44.92
CA HIS A 36 30.20 50.35 -43.94
C HIS A 36 30.55 49.20 -42.95
N LEU A 37 30.04 47.97 -43.19
CA LEU A 37 30.31 46.81 -42.31
C LEU A 37 31.71 46.19 -42.47
N GLN A 38 32.51 46.65 -43.42
CA GLN A 38 33.90 46.17 -43.63
C GLN A 38 34.82 46.44 -42.45
N TYR A 39 34.50 47.42 -41.58
CA TYR A 39 35.29 47.79 -40.41
C TYR A 39 34.83 47.12 -39.10
N MET A 40 33.73 46.38 -39.10
CA MET A 40 33.23 45.65 -37.93
C MET A 40 33.58 44.15 -38.04
N SER A 41 34.66 43.77 -37.40
CA SER A 41 35.01 42.36 -37.24
C SER A 41 33.96 41.64 -36.37
N ALA A 42 32.86 41.20 -36.96
CA ALA A 42 31.89 40.41 -36.26
C ALA A 42 32.44 38.98 -36.02
N LYS A 43 32.74 38.65 -34.79
CA LYS A 43 33.11 37.28 -34.39
C LYS A 43 31.92 36.36 -34.63
N LYS A 44 31.82 35.73 -35.80
CA LYS A 44 30.77 34.76 -36.21
C LYS A 44 30.57 33.62 -35.22
N SER A 45 31.56 33.31 -34.41
CA SER A 45 31.49 32.22 -33.39
C SER A 45 30.56 32.56 -32.22
N LEU A 46 30.45 33.82 -31.83
CA LEU A 46 29.65 34.26 -30.69
C LEU A 46 28.12 34.23 -30.97
N LEU A 47 27.72 34.51 -32.21
CA LEU A 47 26.31 34.43 -32.62
C LEU A 47 25.74 32.98 -32.58
N LYS A 48 26.57 32.01 -32.92
CA LYS A 48 26.17 30.60 -32.83
C LYS A 48 25.94 30.17 -31.38
N LEU A 49 26.79 30.63 -30.42
CA LEU A 49 26.66 30.32 -29.02
C LEU A 49 25.37 30.91 -28.40
N GLU A 50 25.04 32.18 -28.73
CA GLU A 50 23.82 32.83 -28.25
C GLU A 50 22.56 32.09 -28.73
N TRP A 51 22.57 31.64 -29.99
CA TRP A 51 21.45 30.86 -30.53
C TRP A 51 21.28 29.52 -29.82
N ILE A 52 22.39 28.82 -29.56
CA ILE A 52 22.37 27.53 -28.83
C ILE A 52 21.80 27.73 -27.41
N ILE A 53 22.23 28.79 -26.69
CA ILE A 53 21.73 29.06 -25.33
C ILE A 53 20.23 29.37 -25.36
N LYS A 54 19.74 30.16 -26.33
CA LYS A 54 18.29 30.44 -26.47
C LYS A 54 17.47 29.20 -26.72
N VAL A 55 17.95 28.29 -27.54
CA VAL A 55 17.29 26.96 -27.78
C VAL A 55 17.28 26.13 -26.50
N LEU A 56 18.38 26.13 -25.74
CA LEU A 56 18.50 25.34 -24.51
C LEU A 56 17.57 25.87 -23.39
N ILE A 57 17.46 27.20 -23.25
CA ILE A 57 16.48 27.82 -22.33
C ILE A 57 15.07 27.35 -22.67
N PHE A 58 14.74 27.35 -23.97
CA PHE A 58 13.42 26.98 -24.41
C PHE A 58 13.12 25.50 -24.15
N ILE A 59 14.09 24.60 -24.38
CA ILE A 59 13.96 23.17 -24.07
C ILE A 59 13.71 22.97 -22.57
N PHE A 60 14.48 23.65 -21.71
CA PHE A 60 14.29 23.54 -20.27
C PHE A 60 12.93 24.08 -19.81
N LEU A 61 12.42 25.14 -20.42
CA LEU A 61 11.07 25.65 -20.16
C LEU A 61 9.98 24.62 -20.57
N CYS A 62 10.12 23.97 -21.71
CA CYS A 62 9.18 22.95 -22.16
C CYS A 62 9.20 21.72 -21.23
N ILE A 63 10.39 21.29 -20.76
CA ILE A 63 10.52 20.20 -19.81
C ILE A 63 9.91 20.60 -18.45
N ALA A 64 10.14 21.83 -17.99
CA ALA A 64 9.54 22.33 -16.75
C ALA A 64 8.01 22.37 -16.85
N LEU A 65 7.44 22.83 -17.97
CA LEU A 65 5.99 22.84 -18.23
C LEU A 65 5.40 21.42 -18.29
N ALA A 66 6.15 20.45 -18.84
CA ALA A 66 5.72 19.06 -18.88
C ALA A 66 5.67 18.42 -17.49
N SER A 67 6.21 19.12 -16.47
CA SER A 67 6.22 18.73 -15.05
C SER A 67 6.70 17.29 -14.85
N PRO A 68 8.03 17.05 -14.90
CA PRO A 68 8.58 15.73 -14.57
C PRO A 68 8.29 15.40 -13.11
N ILE A 69 7.65 14.26 -12.89
CA ILE A 69 7.29 13.74 -11.57
C ILE A 69 7.95 12.38 -11.34
N VAL A 70 8.42 12.18 -10.13
CA VAL A 70 8.80 10.85 -9.64
C VAL A 70 7.67 10.35 -8.75
N ILE A 71 7.14 9.20 -9.11
CA ILE A 71 6.11 8.53 -8.33
C ILE A 71 6.81 7.63 -7.33
N ASP A 72 6.87 8.06 -6.08
CA ASP A 72 7.38 7.21 -5.00
C ASP A 72 6.26 6.28 -4.49
N ARG A 73 6.25 5.05 -5.03
CA ARG A 73 5.33 3.99 -4.59
C ARG A 73 5.74 3.37 -3.25
N LEU A 74 6.91 3.69 -2.73
CA LEU A 74 7.47 3.07 -1.54
C LEU A 74 7.32 3.91 -0.27
N ASN A 75 6.77 5.13 -0.37
CA ASN A 75 6.65 6.00 0.80
C ASN A 75 5.52 5.54 1.72
N PRO A 76 5.83 5.05 2.94
CA PRO A 76 4.82 4.51 3.87
C PRO A 76 3.79 5.55 4.32
N LEU A 77 4.08 6.84 4.24
CA LEU A 77 3.18 7.92 4.67
C LEU A 77 1.94 8.10 3.78
N ASN A 78 1.93 7.53 2.58
CA ASN A 78 0.83 7.66 1.62
C ASN A 78 0.00 6.40 1.40
N ARG A 79 0.25 5.38 2.18
CA ARG A 79 -0.46 4.12 2.07
C ARG A 79 -1.80 4.25 2.77
N HIS A 80 -2.85 4.48 2.00
CA HIS A 80 -4.24 4.51 2.47
C HIS A 80 -4.83 3.08 2.53
N GLY A 81 -3.99 2.12 2.89
CA GLY A 81 -4.40 0.76 3.15
C GLY A 81 -5.21 0.63 4.44
N LYS A 82 -5.78 -0.52 4.62
CA LYS A 82 -6.44 -0.93 5.86
C LYS A 82 -5.39 -1.46 6.83
N ASP A 83 -5.66 -1.34 8.11
CA ASP A 83 -4.91 -2.08 9.11
C ASP A 83 -5.72 -3.31 9.50
N ILE A 84 -5.13 -4.48 9.34
CA ILE A 84 -5.76 -5.78 9.56
C ILE A 84 -5.00 -6.52 10.64
N VAL A 85 -5.71 -7.02 11.65
CA VAL A 85 -5.17 -7.96 12.63
C VAL A 85 -5.81 -9.32 12.44
N LEU A 86 -4.98 -10.34 12.21
CA LEU A 86 -5.40 -11.73 12.22
C LEU A 86 -5.26 -12.26 13.66
N ALA A 87 -6.37 -12.55 14.32
CA ALA A 87 -6.40 -13.23 15.61
C ALA A 87 -6.63 -14.72 15.37
N ILE A 88 -5.58 -15.51 15.57
CA ILE A 88 -5.54 -16.94 15.26
C ILE A 88 -5.59 -17.73 16.56
N ASP A 89 -6.55 -18.63 16.64
CA ASP A 89 -6.69 -19.60 17.73
C ASP A 89 -5.56 -20.64 17.66
N ALA A 90 -4.89 -20.85 18.77
CA ALA A 90 -3.86 -21.88 18.94
C ALA A 90 -4.22 -22.87 20.07
N SER A 91 -5.48 -22.91 20.47
CA SER A 91 -6.01 -23.82 21.50
C SER A 91 -5.92 -25.30 21.11
N GLY A 92 -6.20 -26.19 22.05
CA GLY A 92 -6.09 -27.63 21.86
C GLY A 92 -6.95 -28.19 20.75
N SER A 93 -8.16 -27.63 20.50
CA SER A 93 -9.09 -28.03 19.44
C SER A 93 -8.50 -27.86 18.04
N MET A 94 -7.66 -26.84 17.84
CA MET A 94 -6.98 -26.57 16.58
C MET A 94 -5.97 -27.64 16.14
N ASN A 95 -5.68 -28.62 16.99
CA ASN A 95 -4.89 -29.81 16.63
C ASN A 95 -5.68 -30.84 15.82
N SER A 96 -7.00 -30.67 15.70
CA SER A 96 -7.84 -31.57 14.91
C SER A 96 -7.40 -31.63 13.45
N SER A 97 -7.36 -32.85 12.87
CA SER A 97 -7.06 -33.09 11.45
C SER A 97 -8.34 -33.22 10.61
N GLY A 98 -8.19 -33.23 9.28
CA GLY A 98 -9.32 -33.48 8.36
C GLY A 98 -10.02 -32.18 7.91
N PHE A 99 -9.41 -31.04 8.08
CA PHE A 99 -9.91 -29.77 7.56
C PHE A 99 -9.51 -29.56 6.09
N ASP A 100 -8.46 -30.26 5.60
CA ASP A 100 -8.02 -30.26 4.20
C ASP A 100 -8.50 -31.54 3.52
N ASN A 101 -9.77 -31.56 3.11
CA ASN A 101 -10.38 -32.73 2.49
C ASN A 101 -9.93 -32.97 1.03
N GLU A 102 -9.31 -31.97 0.41
CA GLU A 102 -8.91 -31.97 -1.00
C GLU A 102 -7.38 -32.11 -1.17
N ASP A 103 -6.65 -32.34 -0.07
CA ASP A 103 -5.17 -32.42 0.00
C ASP A 103 -4.45 -31.23 -0.68
N GLU A 104 -5.14 -30.08 -0.79
CA GLU A 104 -4.62 -28.87 -1.49
C GLU A 104 -3.40 -28.26 -0.77
N PHE A 105 -3.33 -28.45 0.56
CA PHE A 105 -2.30 -27.84 1.41
C PHE A 105 -1.38 -28.85 2.08
N SER A 106 -1.70 -30.13 2.01
CA SER A 106 -1.10 -31.16 2.85
C SER A 106 -0.09 -32.04 2.13
N ASP A 107 -0.01 -32.00 0.78
CA ASP A 107 0.86 -32.90 -0.01
C ASP A 107 0.75 -34.37 0.43
N GLY A 108 -0.44 -34.80 0.88
CA GLY A 108 -0.68 -36.15 1.39
C GLY A 108 -0.38 -36.34 2.89
N GLU A 109 0.08 -35.31 3.61
CA GLU A 109 0.26 -35.32 5.06
C GLU A 109 -1.03 -34.86 5.77
N ARG A 110 -1.33 -35.45 6.92
CA ARG A 110 -2.47 -35.01 7.75
C ARG A 110 -2.09 -33.78 8.58
N LEU A 111 -2.33 -32.58 8.03
CA LEU A 111 -2.11 -31.32 8.74
C LEU A 111 -3.23 -31.04 9.75
N SER A 112 -2.88 -30.37 10.83
CA SER A 112 -3.83 -29.84 11.81
C SER A 112 -4.59 -28.62 11.24
N ARG A 113 -5.76 -28.30 11.83
CA ARG A 113 -6.49 -27.05 11.51
C ARG A 113 -5.59 -25.83 11.66
N PHE A 114 -4.74 -25.82 12.69
CA PHE A 114 -3.80 -24.73 12.92
C PHE A 114 -2.81 -24.57 11.77
N GLU A 115 -2.17 -25.66 11.32
CA GLU A 115 -1.20 -25.59 10.21
C GLU A 115 -1.84 -25.17 8.89
N ILE A 116 -3.05 -25.65 8.61
CA ILE A 116 -3.81 -25.24 7.44
C ILE A 116 -4.17 -23.75 7.52
N THR A 117 -4.66 -23.30 8.68
CA THR A 117 -4.97 -21.89 8.92
C THR A 117 -3.74 -21.02 8.71
N LYS A 118 -2.57 -21.45 9.20
CA LYS A 118 -1.29 -20.78 9.02
C LYS A 118 -0.93 -20.63 7.54
N LYS A 119 -1.03 -21.71 6.76
CA LYS A 119 -0.76 -21.69 5.31
C LYS A 119 -1.71 -20.75 4.55
N ILE A 120 -2.99 -20.77 4.88
CA ILE A 120 -3.99 -19.90 4.25
C ILE A 120 -3.77 -18.44 4.66
N ALA A 121 -3.49 -18.16 5.95
CA ALA A 121 -3.17 -16.84 6.44
C ALA A 121 -1.89 -16.28 5.79
N HIS A 122 -0.86 -17.09 5.59
CA HIS A 122 0.35 -16.73 4.87
C HIS A 122 0.04 -16.23 3.46
N ASN A 123 -0.76 -17.00 2.70
CA ASN A 123 -1.15 -16.63 1.34
C ASN A 123 -2.02 -15.35 1.32
N PHE A 124 -2.91 -15.21 2.32
CA PHE A 124 -3.71 -13.99 2.48
C PHE A 124 -2.84 -12.76 2.73
N ILE A 125 -1.85 -12.85 3.63
CA ILE A 125 -0.94 -11.75 3.96
C ILE A 125 -0.15 -11.30 2.72
N LEU A 126 0.43 -12.24 1.97
CA LEU A 126 1.24 -11.92 0.79
C LEU A 126 0.44 -11.24 -0.34
N LYS A 127 -0.85 -11.54 -0.45
CA LYS A 127 -1.75 -10.91 -1.44
C LYS A 127 -2.09 -9.45 -1.09
N ARG A 128 -1.76 -8.95 0.12
CA ARG A 128 -2.05 -7.59 0.57
C ARG A 128 -1.01 -6.58 0.09
N VAL A 129 -1.25 -5.92 -1.03
CA VAL A 129 -0.28 -4.97 -1.60
C VAL A 129 -0.24 -3.65 -0.81
N SER A 130 -1.38 -3.14 -0.37
CA SER A 130 -1.51 -1.79 0.23
C SER A 130 -1.83 -1.77 1.71
N ASP A 131 -2.27 -2.90 2.28
CA ASP A 131 -2.73 -2.99 3.67
C ASP A 131 -1.56 -3.26 4.62
N ASN A 132 -1.67 -2.83 5.86
CA ASN A 132 -0.79 -3.29 6.95
C ASN A 132 -1.43 -4.50 7.61
N VAL A 133 -0.62 -5.46 8.03
CA VAL A 133 -1.11 -6.68 8.67
C VAL A 133 -0.33 -6.93 9.95
N GLY A 134 -1.03 -7.33 11.00
CA GLY A 134 -0.48 -7.84 12.24
C GLY A 134 -1.10 -9.21 12.58
N VAL A 135 -0.46 -9.95 13.47
CA VAL A 135 -0.94 -11.26 13.93
C VAL A 135 -0.99 -11.27 15.45
N VAL A 136 -2.11 -11.73 15.99
CA VAL A 136 -2.33 -12.04 17.39
C VAL A 136 -2.55 -13.54 17.49
N LEU A 137 -1.84 -14.20 18.38
CA LEU A 137 -2.06 -15.60 18.73
C LEU A 137 -2.75 -15.67 20.08
N TYR A 138 -3.71 -16.58 20.22
CA TYR A 138 -4.43 -16.73 21.48
C TYR A 138 -4.80 -18.19 21.79
N GLY A 139 -5.02 -18.45 23.08
CA GLY A 139 -5.36 -19.70 23.71
C GLY A 139 -5.86 -19.39 25.11
N ASP A 140 -5.17 -19.80 26.19
CA ASP A 140 -5.44 -19.39 27.57
C ASP A 140 -5.24 -17.87 27.76
N PHE A 141 -4.31 -17.31 27.04
CA PHE A 141 -4.01 -15.86 26.96
C PHE A 141 -3.79 -15.45 25.51
N ALA A 142 -3.71 -14.15 25.28
CA ALA A 142 -3.43 -13.62 23.94
C ALA A 142 -2.18 -12.76 23.92
N PHE A 143 -1.42 -12.78 22.83
CA PHE A 143 -0.28 -11.90 22.61
C PHE A 143 -0.12 -11.49 21.15
N ILE A 144 0.54 -10.34 20.93
CA ILE A 144 0.86 -9.85 19.59
C ILE A 144 2.07 -10.64 19.09
N ALA A 145 1.84 -11.58 18.18
CA ALA A 145 2.90 -12.39 17.56
C ALA A 145 3.65 -11.57 16.49
N SER A 146 2.94 -10.71 15.75
CA SER A 146 3.54 -9.74 14.86
C SER A 146 2.79 -8.40 14.97
N PRO A 147 3.48 -7.27 15.20
CA PRO A 147 2.86 -5.96 15.19
C PRO A 147 2.33 -5.64 13.81
N ILE A 148 1.39 -4.67 13.74
CA ILE A 148 0.84 -4.20 12.46
C ILE A 148 1.98 -3.54 11.67
N THR A 149 2.31 -4.12 10.52
CA THR A 149 3.37 -3.63 9.63
C THR A 149 3.00 -3.80 8.17
N TYR A 150 3.64 -2.99 7.35
CA TYR A 150 3.55 -3.13 5.89
C TYR A 150 4.44 -4.28 5.35
N GLU A 151 5.51 -4.63 6.06
CA GLU A 151 6.49 -5.63 5.65
C GLU A 151 5.93 -7.05 5.77
N LYS A 152 5.30 -7.54 4.68
CA LYS A 152 4.61 -8.83 4.66
C LYS A 152 5.53 -10.01 4.96
N ASN A 153 6.77 -9.95 4.49
CA ASN A 153 7.74 -11.00 4.72
C ASN A 153 8.03 -11.17 6.23
N ILE A 154 8.16 -10.07 6.98
CA ILE A 154 8.36 -10.12 8.43
C ILE A 154 7.16 -10.79 9.09
N VAL A 155 5.92 -10.42 8.68
CA VAL A 155 4.71 -11.01 9.26
C VAL A 155 4.62 -12.51 8.95
N THR A 156 4.93 -12.92 7.71
CA THR A 156 4.90 -14.32 7.32
C THR A 156 6.02 -15.14 7.96
N ASP A 157 7.19 -14.56 8.14
CA ASP A 157 8.29 -15.20 8.88
C ASP A 157 7.88 -15.43 10.34
N MET A 158 7.33 -14.41 11.03
CA MET A 158 6.80 -14.56 12.39
C MET A 158 5.70 -15.62 12.46
N LEU A 159 4.76 -15.62 11.49
CA LEU A 159 3.70 -16.61 11.43
C LEU A 159 4.26 -18.04 11.29
N SER A 160 5.38 -18.22 10.59
CA SER A 160 5.99 -19.54 10.40
C SER A 160 6.49 -20.16 11.72
N TYR A 161 6.96 -19.34 12.65
CA TYR A 161 7.44 -19.78 13.96
C TYR A 161 6.33 -20.12 14.95
N LEU A 162 5.08 -19.71 14.67
CA LEU A 162 3.96 -20.01 15.57
C LEU A 162 3.60 -21.50 15.50
N SER A 163 3.32 -22.06 16.65
CA SER A 163 2.86 -23.43 16.78
C SER A 163 1.63 -23.50 17.69
N GLN A 164 0.82 -24.51 17.47
CA GLN A 164 -0.34 -24.82 18.30
C GLN A 164 0.08 -25.02 19.75
N GLY A 165 -0.72 -24.51 20.70
CA GLY A 165 -0.45 -24.59 22.14
C GLY A 165 0.49 -23.51 22.69
N MET A 166 1.13 -22.66 21.85
CA MET A 166 2.01 -21.58 22.36
C MET A 166 1.29 -20.58 23.26
N ALA A 167 -0.02 -20.40 23.07
CA ALA A 167 -0.85 -19.50 23.89
C ALA A 167 -1.70 -20.26 24.93
N GLY A 168 -1.44 -21.54 25.13
CA GLY A 168 -2.20 -22.42 26.02
C GLY A 168 -3.17 -23.33 25.28
N GLN A 169 -4.01 -24.04 26.01
CA GLN A 169 -4.87 -25.10 25.47
C GLN A 169 -6.35 -24.69 25.37
N ASN A 170 -6.78 -23.70 26.17
CA ASN A 170 -8.14 -23.19 26.19
C ASN A 170 -8.33 -22.04 25.20
N THR A 171 -9.53 -21.40 25.17
CA THR A 171 -9.90 -20.40 24.17
C THR A 171 -10.40 -19.12 24.82
N ALA A 172 -9.53 -18.09 24.92
CA ALA A 172 -9.82 -16.78 25.51
C ALA A 172 -10.20 -15.75 24.44
N ILE A 173 -11.41 -15.84 23.87
CA ILE A 173 -11.88 -14.96 22.79
C ILE A 173 -11.89 -13.48 23.22
N GLY A 174 -12.27 -13.18 24.46
CA GLY A 174 -12.30 -11.81 24.96
C GLY A 174 -10.91 -11.17 24.97
N GLU A 175 -9.91 -11.90 25.44
CA GLU A 175 -8.51 -11.44 25.41
C GLU A 175 -7.96 -11.30 23.98
N ALA A 176 -8.30 -12.24 23.11
CA ALA A 176 -7.92 -12.15 21.70
C ALA A 176 -8.38 -10.84 21.07
N ILE A 177 -9.63 -10.44 21.30
CA ILE A 177 -10.19 -9.18 20.81
C ILE A 177 -9.49 -7.99 21.51
N ALA A 178 -9.33 -8.00 22.82
CA ALA A 178 -8.74 -6.91 23.58
C ALA A 178 -7.26 -6.64 23.18
N ILE A 179 -6.47 -7.71 23.00
CA ILE A 179 -5.08 -7.60 22.53
C ILE A 179 -5.03 -7.17 21.08
N SER A 180 -5.95 -7.63 20.23
CA SER A 180 -6.08 -7.15 18.85
C SER A 180 -6.41 -5.65 18.80
N VAL A 181 -7.32 -5.17 19.65
CA VAL A 181 -7.62 -3.73 19.76
C VAL A 181 -6.38 -2.95 20.22
N ARG A 182 -5.60 -3.51 21.18
CA ARG A 182 -4.36 -2.89 21.62
C ARG A 182 -3.31 -2.78 20.52
N ALA A 183 -3.27 -3.73 19.58
CA ALA A 183 -2.36 -3.68 18.43
C ALA A 183 -2.60 -2.45 17.56
N PHE A 184 -3.83 -1.90 17.50
CA PHE A 184 -4.14 -0.67 16.75
C PHE A 184 -3.78 0.63 17.48
N LYS A 185 -3.17 0.60 18.67
CA LYS A 185 -2.89 1.81 19.47
C LYS A 185 -2.18 2.93 18.69
N HIS A 186 -1.30 2.56 17.77
CA HIS A 186 -0.53 3.52 16.95
C HIS A 186 -1.00 3.56 15.49
N SER A 187 -2.15 2.96 15.19
CA SER A 187 -2.73 2.94 13.85
C SER A 187 -3.46 4.24 13.54
N ASN A 188 -3.10 4.86 12.42
CA ASN A 188 -3.78 6.01 11.85
C ASN A 188 -4.69 5.63 10.66
N ALA A 189 -4.86 4.33 10.39
CA ALA A 189 -5.70 3.86 9.29
C ALA A 189 -7.17 4.24 9.51
N LYS A 190 -7.84 4.64 8.42
CA LYS A 190 -9.28 4.94 8.44
C LYS A 190 -10.13 3.69 8.64
N THR A 191 -9.64 2.54 8.15
CA THR A 191 -10.33 1.26 8.27
C THR A 191 -9.47 0.30 9.06
N LYS A 192 -9.98 -0.16 10.18
CA LYS A 192 -9.36 -1.09 11.11
C LYS A 192 -10.20 -2.36 11.21
N ILE A 193 -9.57 -3.51 11.03
CA ILE A 193 -10.26 -4.79 10.91
C ILE A 193 -9.57 -5.84 11.78
N ILE A 194 -10.35 -6.56 12.56
CA ILE A 194 -9.93 -7.80 13.21
C ILE A 194 -10.59 -8.95 12.46
N ILE A 195 -9.83 -9.97 12.10
CA ILE A 195 -10.31 -11.24 11.60
C ILE A 195 -10.02 -12.26 12.70
N LEU A 196 -11.07 -12.68 13.40
CA LEU A 196 -11.00 -13.62 14.51
C LEU A 196 -11.36 -15.02 14.01
N LEU A 197 -10.41 -15.96 14.10
CA LEU A 197 -10.59 -17.36 13.71
C LEU A 197 -10.59 -18.23 14.97
N THR A 198 -11.58 -19.09 15.11
CA THR A 198 -11.67 -20.07 16.21
C THR A 198 -12.40 -21.33 15.75
N ASP A 199 -12.09 -22.44 16.36
CA ASP A 199 -12.83 -23.71 16.23
C ASP A 199 -13.42 -24.17 17.56
N GLY A 200 -13.40 -23.30 18.60
CA GLY A 200 -13.85 -23.63 19.96
C GLY A 200 -14.87 -22.64 20.54
N GLU A 201 -15.23 -22.92 21.78
CA GLU A 201 -16.07 -22.08 22.61
C GLU A 201 -15.19 -21.23 23.55
N HIS A 202 -15.68 -20.05 23.92
CA HIS A 202 -15.01 -19.21 24.91
C HIS A 202 -15.07 -19.86 26.30
N ASN A 203 -13.94 -20.33 26.82
CA ASN A 203 -13.83 -21.06 28.06
C ASN A 203 -12.70 -20.60 28.98
N SER A 204 -11.96 -19.54 28.62
CA SER A 204 -10.82 -19.01 29.37
C SER A 204 -10.71 -17.49 29.22
N GLY A 205 -9.86 -16.87 30.08
CA GLY A 205 -9.55 -15.45 30.05
C GLY A 205 -10.38 -14.60 31.01
N ASP A 206 -9.79 -13.47 31.46
CA ASP A 206 -10.38 -12.55 32.44
C ASP A 206 -11.29 -11.49 31.79
N ILE A 207 -11.14 -11.26 30.48
CA ILE A 207 -11.89 -10.26 29.73
C ILE A 207 -13.09 -10.92 29.04
N SER A 208 -14.31 -10.45 29.34
CA SER A 208 -15.49 -10.96 28.66
C SER A 208 -15.49 -10.55 27.16
N PRO A 209 -15.92 -11.43 26.24
CA PRO A 209 -16.06 -11.05 24.83
C PRO A 209 -16.89 -9.78 24.59
N LYS A 210 -17.96 -9.59 25.38
CA LYS A 210 -18.85 -8.39 25.31
C LYS A 210 -18.09 -7.10 25.64
N ASP A 211 -17.26 -7.11 26.67
CA ASP A 211 -16.49 -5.91 27.03
C ASP A 211 -15.37 -5.63 26.03
N ALA A 212 -14.71 -6.67 25.52
CA ALA A 212 -13.73 -6.54 24.45
C ALA A 212 -14.35 -5.95 23.16
N VAL A 213 -15.55 -6.36 22.79
CA VAL A 213 -16.30 -5.79 21.63
C VAL A 213 -16.65 -4.31 21.86
N LYS A 214 -17.00 -3.90 23.10
CA LYS A 214 -17.22 -2.48 23.42
C LYS A 214 -15.96 -1.65 23.17
N LEU A 215 -14.77 -2.19 23.54
CA LEU A 215 -13.48 -1.52 23.27
C LEU A 215 -13.22 -1.40 21.76
N ALA A 216 -13.47 -2.44 20.98
CA ALA A 216 -13.34 -2.41 19.54
C ALA A 216 -14.29 -1.37 18.88
N LYS A 217 -15.53 -1.35 19.31
CA LYS A 217 -16.55 -0.41 18.83
C LYS A 217 -16.19 1.05 19.13
N ALA A 218 -15.65 1.32 20.31
CA ALA A 218 -15.20 2.67 20.71
C ALA A 218 -14.07 3.21 19.81
N GLN A 219 -13.30 2.33 19.18
CA GLN A 219 -12.22 2.68 18.24
C GLN A 219 -12.61 2.50 16.77
N ASN A 220 -13.89 2.26 16.47
CA ASN A 220 -14.41 1.98 15.12
C ASN A 220 -13.70 0.81 14.43
N ILE A 221 -13.33 -0.23 15.19
CA ILE A 221 -12.73 -1.45 14.69
C ILE A 221 -13.84 -2.45 14.37
N LYS A 222 -13.84 -2.99 13.15
CA LYS A 222 -14.74 -4.06 12.74
C LYS A 222 -14.15 -5.42 13.06
N ILE A 223 -14.98 -6.35 13.51
CA ILE A 223 -14.56 -7.72 13.79
C ILE A 223 -15.31 -8.65 12.85
N TYR A 224 -14.56 -9.33 11.99
CA TYR A 224 -15.03 -10.48 11.23
C TYR A 224 -14.72 -11.72 12.02
N THR A 225 -15.73 -12.54 12.28
CA THR A 225 -15.56 -13.79 13.01
C THR A 225 -15.70 -14.98 12.07
N ILE A 226 -14.81 -15.95 12.18
CA ILE A 226 -14.78 -17.16 11.38
C ILE A 226 -14.80 -18.35 12.32
N GLY A 227 -15.92 -19.11 12.33
CA GLY A 227 -16.01 -20.38 13.01
C GLY A 227 -15.51 -21.50 12.10
N MET A 228 -14.51 -22.24 12.55
CA MET A 228 -13.89 -23.32 11.79
C MET A 228 -14.36 -24.69 12.30
N GLY A 229 -14.86 -25.52 11.38
CA GLY A 229 -15.36 -26.83 11.69
C GLY A 229 -16.86 -26.99 11.42
N LYS A 230 -17.44 -28.09 11.90
CA LYS A 230 -18.87 -28.38 11.71
C LYS A 230 -19.73 -27.61 12.70
N LYS A 231 -20.99 -27.44 12.38
CA LYS A 231 -21.96 -26.83 13.27
C LYS A 231 -22.01 -27.56 14.63
N GLY A 232 -21.82 -26.80 15.71
CA GLY A 232 -21.76 -27.33 17.08
C GLY A 232 -20.34 -27.58 17.62
N GLU A 233 -19.29 -27.37 16.82
CA GLU A 233 -17.92 -27.44 17.28
C GLU A 233 -17.43 -26.09 17.87
N PHE A 234 -18.15 -24.98 17.60
CA PHE A 234 -17.86 -23.63 18.09
C PHE A 234 -19.14 -22.91 18.50
N ASP A 235 -19.03 -21.86 19.32
CA ASP A 235 -20.16 -21.02 19.74
C ASP A 235 -20.59 -20.06 18.62
N GLU A 236 -21.46 -20.55 17.74
CA GLU A 236 -22.02 -19.77 16.61
C GLU A 236 -22.78 -18.53 17.09
N ALA A 237 -23.49 -18.61 18.24
CA ALA A 237 -24.29 -17.52 18.77
C ALA A 237 -23.39 -16.36 19.23
N LEU A 238 -22.35 -16.66 19.98
CA LEU A 238 -21.35 -15.69 20.44
C LEU A 238 -20.61 -15.04 19.26
N LEU A 239 -20.15 -15.82 18.30
CA LEU A 239 -19.43 -15.29 17.12
C LEU A 239 -20.31 -14.37 16.27
N LYS A 240 -21.59 -14.68 16.10
CA LYS A 240 -22.57 -13.81 15.44
C LYS A 240 -22.81 -12.51 16.22
N GLU A 241 -22.93 -12.58 17.55
CA GLU A 241 -23.10 -11.40 18.42
C GLU A 241 -21.89 -10.48 18.30
N ILE A 242 -20.66 -11.01 18.42
CA ILE A 242 -19.40 -10.25 18.28
C ILE A 242 -19.34 -9.52 16.93
N ALA A 243 -19.60 -10.25 15.84
CA ALA A 243 -19.54 -9.67 14.50
C ALA A 243 -20.58 -8.57 14.31
N LYS A 244 -21.84 -8.81 14.72
CA LYS A 244 -22.94 -7.86 14.60
C LYS A 244 -22.67 -6.58 15.39
N ASP A 245 -22.22 -6.69 16.63
CA ASP A 245 -22.02 -5.56 17.53
C ASP A 245 -20.84 -4.67 17.12
N SER A 246 -19.88 -5.22 16.38
CA SER A 246 -18.71 -4.52 15.84
C SER A 246 -18.88 -4.08 14.37
N ASN A 247 -20.07 -4.17 13.77
CA ASN A 247 -20.33 -3.88 12.35
C ASN A 247 -19.50 -4.74 11.37
N GLY A 248 -19.13 -5.94 11.77
CA GLY A 248 -18.52 -6.95 10.91
C GLY A 248 -19.52 -7.96 10.39
N LYS A 249 -19.01 -9.14 10.03
CA LYS A 249 -19.83 -10.27 9.54
C LYS A 249 -19.28 -11.59 10.09
N PHE A 250 -20.17 -12.52 10.40
CA PHE A 250 -19.82 -13.89 10.78
C PHE A 250 -19.76 -14.77 9.55
N PHE A 251 -18.78 -15.68 9.55
CA PHE A 251 -18.58 -16.72 8.55
C PHE A 251 -18.32 -18.07 9.19
N THR A 252 -18.57 -19.11 8.41
CA THR A 252 -18.19 -20.48 8.76
C THR A 252 -17.28 -21.04 7.68
N ALA A 253 -16.34 -21.90 8.08
CA ALA A 253 -15.52 -22.66 7.17
C ALA A 253 -15.40 -24.10 7.66
N THR A 254 -15.86 -25.06 6.87
CA THR A 254 -15.78 -26.49 7.17
C THR A 254 -14.60 -27.17 6.48
N SER A 255 -13.93 -26.44 5.57
CA SER A 255 -12.78 -26.91 4.83
C SER A 255 -11.78 -25.78 4.53
N ALA A 256 -10.58 -26.16 4.12
CA ALA A 256 -9.52 -25.24 3.69
C ALA A 256 -9.98 -24.34 2.53
N SER A 257 -10.64 -24.90 1.54
CA SER A 257 -11.15 -24.16 0.37
C SER A 257 -12.25 -23.16 0.75
N GLU A 258 -13.11 -23.50 1.72
CA GLU A 258 -14.11 -22.55 2.25
C GLU A 258 -13.44 -21.40 3.01
N LEU A 259 -12.42 -21.67 3.82
CA LEU A 259 -11.68 -20.65 4.52
C LEU A 259 -11.01 -19.65 3.56
N GLN A 260 -10.47 -20.13 2.44
CA GLN A 260 -9.93 -19.23 1.40
C GLN A 260 -11.02 -18.34 0.78
N LYS A 261 -12.22 -18.91 0.50
CA LYS A 261 -13.37 -18.15 -0.01
C LYS A 261 -13.82 -17.07 0.98
N VAL A 262 -13.84 -17.38 2.28
CA VAL A 262 -14.18 -16.43 3.33
C VAL A 262 -13.21 -15.25 3.34
N TYR A 263 -11.91 -15.51 3.26
CA TYR A 263 -10.92 -14.42 3.16
C TYR A 263 -11.11 -13.55 1.91
N ALA A 264 -11.42 -14.16 0.75
CA ALA A 264 -11.72 -13.43 -0.47
C ALA A 264 -13.00 -12.59 -0.36
N GLU A 265 -14.04 -13.10 0.34
CA GLU A 265 -15.27 -12.36 0.58
C GLU A 265 -15.03 -11.16 1.51
N ILE A 266 -14.28 -11.32 2.61
CA ILE A 266 -13.90 -10.22 3.50
C ILE A 266 -13.15 -9.13 2.70
N ASP A 267 -12.28 -9.53 1.78
CA ASP A 267 -11.58 -8.60 0.92
C ASP A 267 -12.53 -7.80 0.04
N SER A 268 -13.49 -8.48 -0.60
CA SER A 268 -14.46 -7.83 -1.47
C SER A 268 -15.36 -6.86 -0.71
N LEU A 269 -15.82 -7.22 0.50
CA LEU A 269 -16.66 -6.37 1.35
C LEU A 269 -15.98 -5.06 1.75
N GLU A 270 -14.68 -5.11 1.96
CA GLU A 270 -13.90 -3.95 2.36
C GLU A 270 -13.28 -3.19 1.17
N SER A 271 -13.15 -3.81 0.00
CA SER A 271 -12.65 -3.17 -1.23
C SER A 271 -13.66 -2.18 -1.83
N SER A 272 -14.94 -2.46 -1.72
CA SER A 272 -16.01 -1.64 -2.28
C SER A 272 -16.13 -0.25 -1.65
N LYS A 273 -15.58 -0.03 -0.45
CA LYS A 273 -15.61 1.25 0.27
C LYS A 273 -14.41 2.17 -0.01
N ILE A 274 -13.36 1.65 -0.63
CA ILE A 274 -12.16 2.44 -0.96
C ILE A 274 -12.17 2.78 -2.46
N LYS A 275 -13.18 3.54 -2.93
CA LYS A 275 -13.01 4.45 -4.08
C LYS A 275 -12.39 5.77 -3.59
N SER A 276 -11.34 5.71 -2.81
CA SER A 276 -10.52 6.87 -2.52
C SER A 276 -9.55 7.09 -3.69
N ARG A 277 -9.56 8.30 -4.26
CA ARG A 277 -8.54 8.75 -5.19
C ARG A 277 -7.18 8.37 -4.60
N GLU A 278 -6.42 7.59 -5.33
CA GLU A 278 -5.00 7.36 -5.01
C GLU A 278 -4.33 8.74 -4.95
N TYR A 279 -4.13 9.25 -3.76
CA TYR A 279 -3.21 10.36 -3.55
C TYR A 279 -1.80 9.78 -3.63
N VAL A 280 -1.33 9.67 -4.86
CA VAL A 280 0.08 9.34 -5.12
C VAL A 280 0.87 10.60 -4.78
N LEU A 281 1.79 10.57 -3.82
CA LEU A 281 2.76 11.64 -3.64
C LEU A 281 3.60 11.72 -4.91
N LYS A 282 3.49 12.86 -5.54
CA LYS A 282 4.26 13.20 -6.72
C LYS A 282 5.34 14.18 -6.28
N ASP A 283 6.59 13.75 -6.35
CA ASP A 283 7.72 14.66 -6.19
C ASP A 283 7.94 15.39 -7.51
N TYR A 284 7.76 16.69 -7.47
CA TYR A 284 7.84 17.56 -8.64
C TYR A 284 9.27 18.06 -8.85
N TYR A 285 9.84 17.79 -10.00
CA TYR A 285 11.21 18.19 -10.35
C TYR A 285 11.25 19.37 -11.34
N TYR A 286 10.11 20.00 -11.66
CA TYR A 286 10.05 21.13 -12.60
C TYR A 286 10.89 22.32 -12.17
N ALA A 287 11.04 22.57 -10.85
CA ALA A 287 11.78 23.66 -10.30
C ALA A 287 13.27 23.65 -10.71
N ILE A 288 13.90 22.48 -10.83
CA ILE A 288 15.30 22.34 -11.25
C ILE A 288 15.48 22.86 -12.67
N PHE A 289 14.61 22.46 -13.59
CA PHE A 289 14.66 22.88 -14.99
C PHE A 289 14.36 24.37 -15.15
N LEU A 290 13.45 24.92 -14.33
CA LEU A 290 13.13 26.34 -14.31
C LEU A 290 14.30 27.20 -13.81
N ILE A 291 15.01 26.76 -12.76
CA ILE A 291 16.21 27.42 -12.24
C ILE A 291 17.30 27.39 -13.29
N LEU A 292 17.55 26.28 -13.98
CA LEU A 292 18.53 26.19 -15.05
C LEU A 292 18.20 27.15 -16.21
N ALA A 293 16.93 27.24 -16.60
CA ALA A 293 16.49 28.18 -17.63
C ALA A 293 16.74 29.66 -17.20
N LEU A 294 16.44 30.01 -15.94
CA LEU A 294 16.67 31.35 -15.38
C LEU A 294 18.16 31.70 -15.33
N LEU A 295 19.01 30.76 -14.92
CA LEU A 295 20.47 30.98 -14.90
C LEU A 295 21.03 31.24 -16.31
N LEU A 296 20.60 30.48 -17.30
CA LEU A 296 21.00 30.71 -18.69
C LEU A 296 20.47 32.02 -19.23
N LEU A 297 19.27 32.43 -18.89
CA LEU A 297 18.69 33.72 -19.26
C LEU A 297 19.44 34.87 -18.63
N SER A 298 19.74 34.82 -17.34
CA SER A 298 20.53 35.84 -16.63
C SER A 298 21.94 35.97 -17.22
N PHE A 299 22.55 34.85 -17.59
CA PHE A 299 23.85 34.86 -18.27
C PHE A 299 23.78 35.56 -19.64
N LEU A 300 22.73 35.33 -20.43
CA LEU A 300 22.49 35.99 -21.69
C LEU A 300 22.32 37.53 -21.50
N LEU A 301 21.49 37.93 -20.53
CA LEU A 301 21.26 39.36 -20.22
C LEU A 301 22.53 40.05 -19.75
N PHE A 302 23.30 39.44 -18.85
CA PHE A 302 24.58 39.97 -18.40
C PHE A 302 25.57 40.18 -19.56
N ARG A 303 25.56 39.27 -20.51
CA ARG A 303 26.41 39.33 -21.70
C ARG A 303 25.93 40.39 -22.67
N GLU A 304 24.63 40.64 -22.82
CA GLU A 304 24.09 41.74 -23.64
C GLU A 304 24.39 43.11 -23.03
N LEU A 305 24.33 43.25 -21.70
CA LEU A 305 24.63 44.48 -20.99
C LEU A 305 26.13 44.85 -21.06
N LYS A 306 27.02 43.88 -21.25
CA LYS A 306 28.46 44.09 -21.39
C LYS A 306 28.92 44.40 -22.83
N ARG A 307 28.00 44.35 -23.78
CA ARG A 307 28.24 44.57 -25.21
C ARG A 307 27.88 45.97 -25.62
#